data_64fba4c19c2173657315d3bc651f4cb1
#
_entry.id   64fba4c19c2173657315d3bc651f4cb1
#
_cell.length_a   1.000
_cell.length_b   1.000
_cell.length_c   1.000
_cell.angle_alpha   90.00
_cell.angle_beta   90.00
_cell.angle_gamma   90.00
#
_symmetry.space_group_name_H-M   'P 1'
#
loop_
_entity.id
_entity.type
_entity.pdbx_description
1 polymer ?
#
loop_
_entity_poly.entity_id
_entity_poly.type
_entity_poly.pdbx_seq_one_letter_code
_entity_poly.pdbx_strand_id
1 'polypeptide(L)'
;MGKDFYAYSPLAAEIYDKASEILNIDMKALCFEENDLLDQTEYTQATMVTTCLAMTAVLEEAGLNPDVTAGLSLGEYCAIASAGGMTTEDAIRLVRKRGILMQNTVPKGKGAMAAVIGAETELIEKCLAPIEDVSIGQLQLPGQDVIPAKNRRWSRRWKH
;
A
#
# COMPACT_ATOMS: atom_id res chain seq x y z
N MET A 1 -5.76 -5.92 10.81
CA MET A 1 -4.60 -5.02 11.02
C MET A 1 -4.93 -3.99 12.09
N GLY A 2 -4.04 -3.76 13.08
CA GLY A 2 -4.16 -2.66 14.06
C GLY A 2 -5.24 -2.78 15.13
N LYS A 3 -5.85 -3.95 15.33
CA LYS A 3 -6.91 -4.18 16.32
C LYS A 3 -6.46 -3.85 17.75
N ASP A 4 -5.21 -4.17 18.09
CA ASP A 4 -4.66 -3.91 19.41
C ASP A 4 -4.49 -2.42 19.66
N PHE A 5 -4.05 -1.64 18.66
CA PHE A 5 -3.98 -0.19 18.74
C PHE A 5 -5.35 0.46 18.89
N TYR A 6 -6.35 -0.02 18.12
CA TYR A 6 -7.73 0.41 18.26
C TYR A 6 -8.26 0.20 19.68
N ALA A 7 -7.98 -0.95 20.28
CA ALA A 7 -8.43 -1.27 21.64
C ALA A 7 -7.64 -0.51 22.73
N TYR A 8 -6.38 -0.18 22.44
CA TYR A 8 -5.49 0.46 23.40
C TYR A 8 -5.70 1.98 23.51
N SER A 9 -5.91 2.67 22.39
CA SER A 9 -5.92 4.13 22.32
C SER A 9 -7.21 4.70 21.74
N PRO A 10 -7.87 5.64 22.46
CA PRO A 10 -9.01 6.37 21.89
C PRO A 10 -8.68 7.15 20.63
N LEU A 11 -7.45 7.67 20.47
CA LEU A 11 -7.01 8.36 19.26
C LEU A 11 -6.96 7.41 18.06
N ALA A 12 -6.41 6.21 18.28
CA ALA A 12 -6.41 5.19 17.22
C ALA A 12 -7.84 4.81 16.83
N ALA A 13 -8.72 4.61 17.81
CA ALA A 13 -10.14 4.30 17.58
C ALA A 13 -10.83 5.40 16.76
N GLU A 14 -10.61 6.67 17.11
CA GLU A 14 -11.17 7.81 16.40
C GLU A 14 -10.75 7.83 14.92
N ILE A 15 -9.49 7.51 14.60
CA ILE A 15 -9.00 7.47 13.22
C ILE A 15 -9.71 6.37 12.41
N TYR A 16 -9.92 5.18 12.97
CA TYR A 16 -10.67 4.12 12.31
C TYR A 16 -12.15 4.46 12.12
N ASP A 17 -12.76 5.09 13.11
CA ASP A 17 -14.16 5.49 13.06
C ASP A 17 -14.36 6.62 12.02
N LYS A 18 -13.49 7.63 12.00
CA LYS A 18 -13.47 8.65 10.96
C LYS A 18 -13.23 8.10 9.57
N ALA A 19 -12.31 7.15 9.44
CA ALA A 19 -12.07 6.49 8.14
C ALA A 19 -13.32 5.75 7.65
N SER A 20 -14.05 5.10 8.56
CA SER A 20 -15.32 4.43 8.22
C SER A 20 -16.36 5.43 7.74
N GLU A 21 -16.51 6.55 8.41
CA GLU A 21 -17.44 7.63 8.04
C GLU A 21 -17.08 8.24 6.68
N ILE A 22 -15.81 8.65 6.49
CA ILE A 22 -15.32 9.31 5.29
C ILE A 22 -15.47 8.44 4.03
N LEU A 23 -15.19 7.16 4.16
CA LEU A 23 -15.17 6.23 3.04
C LEU A 23 -16.50 5.48 2.85
N ASN A 24 -17.41 5.60 3.81
CA ASN A 24 -18.63 4.79 3.90
C ASN A 24 -18.32 3.28 3.80
N ILE A 25 -17.31 2.84 4.56
CA ILE A 25 -16.82 1.46 4.63
C ILE A 25 -16.64 1.12 6.10
N ASP A 26 -17.09 -0.05 6.53
CA ASP A 26 -16.77 -0.54 7.88
C ASP A 26 -15.28 -0.92 7.95
N MET A 27 -14.46 0.05 8.36
CA MET A 27 -13.01 -0.12 8.45
C MET A 27 -12.62 -1.12 9.54
N LYS A 28 -13.43 -1.28 10.58
CA LYS A 28 -13.18 -2.25 11.66
C LYS A 28 -13.39 -3.67 11.17
N ALA A 29 -14.54 -3.93 10.56
CA ALA A 29 -14.80 -5.25 9.95
C ALA A 29 -13.71 -5.56 8.90
N LEU A 30 -13.40 -4.59 8.02
CA LEU A 30 -12.41 -4.77 6.97
C LEU A 30 -10.98 -5.04 7.51
N CYS A 31 -10.58 -4.38 8.60
CA CYS A 31 -9.23 -4.50 9.15
C CYS A 31 -9.07 -5.62 10.18
N PHE A 32 -10.14 -5.96 10.92
CA PHE A 32 -10.04 -6.82 12.10
C PHE A 32 -10.63 -8.22 11.91
N GLU A 33 -11.40 -8.43 10.83
CA GLU A 33 -12.00 -9.70 10.48
C GLU A 33 -11.34 -10.27 9.23
N GLU A 34 -11.42 -11.58 9.07
CA GLU A 34 -10.93 -12.27 7.87
C GLU A 34 -11.87 -11.99 6.69
N ASN A 35 -11.32 -11.53 5.57
CA ASN A 35 -12.08 -11.22 4.37
C ASN A 35 -11.18 -11.15 3.12
N ASP A 36 -11.77 -11.35 1.93
CA ASP A 36 -11.09 -11.34 0.64
C ASP A 36 -10.93 -9.92 0.05
N LEU A 37 -11.48 -8.89 0.70
CA LEU A 37 -11.42 -7.51 0.18
C LEU A 37 -10.02 -6.91 0.33
N LEU A 38 -9.27 -7.34 1.34
CA LEU A 38 -7.91 -6.87 1.56
C LEU A 38 -6.94 -7.24 0.43
N ASP A 39 -7.26 -8.22 -0.40
CA ASP A 39 -6.48 -8.57 -1.60
C ASP A 39 -6.74 -7.62 -2.77
N GLN A 40 -7.72 -6.73 -2.65
CA GLN A 40 -8.04 -5.74 -3.67
C GLN A 40 -7.36 -4.41 -3.32
N THR A 41 -6.53 -3.89 -4.25
CA THR A 41 -5.68 -2.73 -3.96
C THR A 41 -6.47 -1.48 -3.53
N GLU A 42 -7.70 -1.33 -3.98
CA GLU A 42 -8.58 -0.23 -3.58
C GLU A 42 -8.94 -0.25 -2.08
N TYR A 43 -9.01 -1.44 -1.47
CA TYR A 43 -9.23 -1.59 -0.02
C TYR A 43 -7.91 -1.66 0.73
N THR A 44 -6.92 -2.39 0.22
CA THR A 44 -5.59 -2.53 0.83
C THR A 44 -4.98 -1.17 1.14
N GLN A 45 -5.03 -0.24 0.19
CA GLN A 45 -4.40 1.07 0.37
C GLN A 45 -5.07 1.88 1.49
N ALA A 46 -6.40 1.91 1.52
CA ALA A 46 -7.14 2.64 2.54
C ALA A 46 -6.93 2.04 3.94
N THR A 47 -6.98 0.72 4.07
CA THR A 47 -6.80 0.03 5.36
C THR A 47 -5.37 0.18 5.90
N MET A 48 -4.37 0.06 5.03
CA MET A 48 -2.97 0.22 5.45
C MET A 48 -2.69 1.64 5.92
N VAL A 49 -3.11 2.67 5.17
CA VAL A 49 -2.88 4.08 5.57
C VAL A 49 -3.64 4.41 6.84
N THR A 50 -4.90 4.00 6.97
CA THR A 50 -5.67 4.19 8.21
C THR A 50 -4.95 3.55 9.39
N THR A 51 -4.49 2.32 9.25
CA THR A 51 -3.76 1.60 10.31
C THR A 51 -2.45 2.31 10.66
N CYS A 52 -1.64 2.68 9.67
CA CYS A 52 -0.38 3.37 9.91
C CYS A 52 -0.58 4.71 10.63
N LEU A 53 -1.55 5.53 10.18
CA LEU A 53 -1.83 6.82 10.82
C LEU A 53 -2.41 6.67 12.23
N ALA A 54 -3.22 5.64 12.48
CA ALA A 54 -3.68 5.30 13.83
C ALA A 54 -2.50 4.93 14.75
N MET A 55 -1.54 4.15 14.26
CA MET A 55 -0.32 3.82 14.99
C MET A 55 0.55 5.05 15.22
N THR A 56 0.73 5.91 14.20
CA THR A 56 1.49 7.16 14.29
C THR A 56 0.91 8.07 15.37
N ALA A 57 -0.41 8.28 15.41
CA ALA A 57 -1.05 9.11 16.42
C ALA A 57 -0.79 8.61 17.84
N VAL A 58 -0.77 7.31 18.08
CA VAL A 58 -0.44 6.72 19.40
C VAL A 58 1.02 6.99 19.77
N LEU A 59 1.94 6.90 18.81
CA LEU A 59 3.36 7.17 19.06
C LEU A 59 3.62 8.65 19.32
N GLU A 60 2.96 9.55 18.60
CA GLU A 60 3.04 10.99 18.80
C GLU A 60 2.46 11.40 20.16
N GLU A 61 1.34 10.80 20.59
CA GLU A 61 0.79 10.98 21.95
C GLU A 61 1.78 10.52 23.02
N ALA A 62 2.55 9.48 22.76
CA ALA A 62 3.59 8.99 23.65
C ALA A 62 4.88 9.85 23.61
N GLY A 63 4.90 10.94 22.83
CA GLY A 63 6.02 11.88 22.72
C GLY A 63 7.08 11.48 21.69
N LEU A 64 6.83 10.49 20.86
CA LEU A 64 7.71 10.10 19.74
C LEU A 64 7.36 10.93 18.50
N ASN A 65 8.10 12.02 18.29
CA ASN A 65 7.92 12.88 17.12
C ASN A 65 9.10 12.70 16.18
N PRO A 66 8.88 12.44 14.87
CA PRO A 66 9.97 12.28 13.92
C PRO A 66 10.55 13.64 13.52
N ASP A 67 11.88 13.70 13.37
CA ASP A 67 12.56 14.86 12.75
C ASP A 67 12.50 14.78 11.22
N VAL A 68 12.41 13.56 10.67
CA VAL A 68 12.33 13.28 9.23
C VAL A 68 11.38 12.12 9.00
N THR A 69 10.54 12.24 7.98
CA THR A 69 9.63 11.18 7.55
C THR A 69 9.95 10.76 6.11
N ALA A 70 9.83 9.47 5.84
CA ALA A 70 9.99 8.92 4.50
C ALA A 70 8.98 7.77 4.29
N GLY A 71 8.58 7.56 3.05
CA GLY A 71 7.64 6.51 2.71
C GLY A 71 7.84 6.00 1.30
N LEU A 72 7.72 4.67 1.11
CA LEU A 72 7.79 4.04 -0.19
C LEU A 72 6.39 3.90 -0.78
N SER A 73 6.15 4.47 -1.99
CA SER A 73 4.90 4.33 -2.75
C SER A 73 3.67 4.75 -1.91
N LEU A 74 2.94 3.81 -1.35
CA LEU A 74 1.79 4.08 -0.47
C LEU A 74 2.20 4.76 0.84
N GLY A 75 3.34 4.39 1.40
CA GLY A 75 3.86 4.95 2.65
C GLY A 75 4.21 6.43 2.55
N GLU A 76 4.40 6.99 1.35
CA GLU A 76 4.62 8.41 1.14
C GLU A 76 3.46 9.25 1.67
N TYR A 77 2.22 8.78 1.53
CA TYR A 77 1.04 9.47 2.07
C TYR A 77 1.05 9.53 3.60
N CYS A 78 1.49 8.46 4.26
CA CYS A 78 1.67 8.46 5.71
C CYS A 78 2.80 9.41 6.12
N ALA A 79 3.92 9.41 5.39
CA ALA A 79 5.04 10.29 5.67
C ALA A 79 4.68 11.77 5.53
N ILE A 80 3.94 12.14 4.48
CA ILE A 80 3.45 13.51 4.27
C ILE A 80 2.48 13.92 5.36
N ALA A 81 1.55 13.04 5.76
CA ALA A 81 0.61 13.33 6.83
C ALA A 81 1.31 13.51 8.18
N SER A 82 2.25 12.62 8.53
CA SER A 82 3.06 12.73 9.76
C SER A 82 3.94 13.98 9.79
N ALA A 83 4.40 14.45 8.62
CA ALA A 83 5.12 15.73 8.49
C ALA A 83 4.20 16.97 8.52
N GLY A 84 2.87 16.80 8.69
CA GLY A 84 1.91 17.91 8.67
C GLY A 84 1.59 18.47 7.28
N GLY A 85 2.01 17.79 6.21
CA GLY A 85 1.79 18.22 4.82
C GLY A 85 0.36 17.97 4.32
N MET A 86 -0.40 17.10 4.99
CA MET A 86 -1.84 16.87 4.75
C MET A 86 -2.51 16.36 6.02
N THR A 87 -3.84 16.47 6.08
CA THR A 87 -4.59 15.89 7.21
C THR A 87 -4.69 14.36 7.08
N THR A 88 -4.94 13.69 8.19
CA THR A 88 -5.23 12.25 8.23
C THR A 88 -6.40 11.90 7.31
N GLU A 89 -7.47 12.70 7.35
CA GLU A 89 -8.67 12.54 6.55
C GLU A 89 -8.40 12.66 5.05
N ASP A 90 -7.57 13.63 4.64
CA ASP A 90 -7.20 13.83 3.25
C ASP A 90 -6.31 12.71 2.74
N ALA A 91 -5.36 12.23 3.55
CA ALA A 91 -4.56 11.06 3.23
C ALA A 91 -5.44 9.84 2.95
N ILE A 92 -6.42 9.56 3.84
CA ILE A 92 -7.36 8.44 3.70
C ILE A 92 -8.21 8.57 2.43
N ARG A 93 -8.77 9.75 2.14
CA ARG A 93 -9.54 10.00 0.90
C ARG A 93 -8.69 9.82 -0.35
N LEU A 94 -7.48 10.37 -0.35
CA LEU A 94 -6.56 10.31 -1.48
C LEU A 94 -6.14 8.88 -1.80
N VAL A 95 -5.74 8.10 -0.81
CA VAL A 95 -5.29 6.71 -1.04
C VAL A 95 -6.44 5.80 -1.44
N ARG A 96 -7.67 6.06 -0.98
CA ARG A 96 -8.85 5.36 -1.48
C ARG A 96 -9.05 5.63 -2.98
N LYS A 97 -8.99 6.90 -3.40
CA LYS A 97 -9.09 7.27 -4.80
C LYS A 97 -7.96 6.67 -5.64
N ARG A 98 -6.72 6.72 -5.12
CA ARG A 98 -5.55 6.10 -5.75
C ARG A 98 -5.76 4.59 -5.94
N GLY A 99 -6.21 3.89 -4.91
CA GLY A 99 -6.47 2.46 -4.96
C GLY A 99 -7.51 2.08 -6.01
N ILE A 100 -8.62 2.83 -6.09
CA ILE A 100 -9.66 2.64 -7.11
C ILE A 100 -9.10 2.86 -8.52
N LEU A 101 -8.34 3.93 -8.74
CA LEU A 101 -7.73 4.21 -10.05
C LEU A 101 -6.76 3.10 -10.46
N MET A 102 -5.91 2.64 -9.54
CA MET A 102 -4.98 1.55 -9.80
C MET A 102 -5.71 0.23 -10.08
N GLN A 103 -6.76 -0.09 -9.31
CA GLN A 103 -7.58 -1.29 -9.51
C GLN A 103 -8.27 -1.29 -10.88
N ASN A 104 -8.73 -0.13 -11.34
CA ASN A 104 -9.41 0.02 -12.62
C ASN A 104 -8.43 0.00 -13.81
N THR A 105 -7.18 0.44 -13.61
CA THR A 105 -6.15 0.42 -14.65
C THR A 105 -5.77 -1.00 -15.05
N VAL A 106 -5.68 -1.90 -14.06
CA VAL A 106 -5.41 -3.32 -14.30
C VAL A 106 -6.45 -4.15 -13.55
N PRO A 107 -7.53 -4.58 -14.23
CA PRO A 107 -8.59 -5.36 -13.60
C PRO A 107 -8.07 -6.65 -12.97
N LYS A 108 -8.74 -7.10 -11.89
CA LYS A 108 -8.39 -8.33 -11.16
C LYS A 108 -8.17 -9.51 -12.11
N GLY A 109 -7.05 -10.18 -11.97
CA GLY A 109 -6.68 -11.36 -12.77
C GLY A 109 -6.10 -11.07 -14.16
N LYS A 110 -5.98 -9.80 -14.58
CA LYS A 110 -5.40 -9.41 -15.87
C LYS A 110 -3.91 -9.10 -15.80
N GLY A 111 -3.44 -8.61 -14.69
CA GLY A 111 -2.04 -8.29 -14.43
C GLY A 111 -1.49 -9.03 -13.22
N ALA A 112 -0.17 -9.05 -13.14
CA ALA A 112 0.58 -9.49 -11.99
C ALA A 112 1.83 -8.62 -11.85
N MET A 113 2.37 -8.52 -10.65
CA MET A 113 3.63 -7.84 -10.38
C MET A 113 4.53 -8.77 -9.60
N ALA A 114 5.83 -8.70 -9.86
CA ALA A 114 6.83 -9.38 -9.05
C ALA A 114 7.91 -8.40 -8.60
N ALA A 115 8.32 -8.50 -7.35
CA ALA A 115 9.53 -7.85 -6.87
C ALA A 115 10.71 -8.80 -7.07
N VAL A 116 11.72 -8.34 -7.79
CA VAL A 116 13.00 -9.03 -7.93
C VAL A 116 13.97 -8.44 -6.92
N ILE A 117 14.51 -9.27 -6.04
CA ILE A 117 15.39 -8.84 -4.95
C ILE A 117 16.78 -9.45 -5.17
N GLY A 118 17.82 -8.63 -5.05
CA GLY A 118 19.22 -9.07 -5.11
C GLY A 118 19.78 -9.30 -6.51
N ALA A 119 19.12 -8.79 -7.56
CA ALA A 119 19.65 -8.84 -8.92
C ALA A 119 19.96 -7.42 -9.41
N GLU A 120 21.02 -7.31 -10.22
CA GLU A 120 21.37 -6.06 -10.89
C GLU A 120 20.35 -5.71 -11.97
N THR A 121 19.97 -4.43 -12.07
CA THR A 121 18.94 -3.94 -13.01
C THR A 121 19.28 -4.31 -14.47
N GLU A 122 20.56 -4.22 -14.88
CA GLU A 122 21.00 -4.58 -16.23
C GLU A 122 20.76 -6.06 -16.54
N LEU A 123 20.89 -6.95 -15.54
CA LEU A 123 20.58 -8.36 -15.71
C LEU A 123 19.09 -8.59 -15.92
N ILE A 124 18.28 -7.89 -15.14
CA ILE A 124 16.82 -7.93 -15.26
C ILE A 124 16.39 -7.44 -16.65
N GLU A 125 16.91 -6.30 -17.11
CA GLU A 125 16.62 -5.75 -18.44
C GLU A 125 16.97 -6.73 -19.55
N LYS A 126 18.15 -7.36 -19.50
CA LYS A 126 18.54 -8.40 -20.48
C LYS A 126 17.59 -9.59 -20.48
N CYS A 127 17.14 -10.02 -19.31
CA CYS A 127 16.17 -11.11 -19.19
C CYS A 127 14.78 -10.75 -19.73
N LEU A 128 14.37 -9.48 -19.59
CA LEU A 128 13.07 -8.99 -20.04
C LEU A 128 13.05 -8.62 -21.53
N ALA A 129 14.19 -8.23 -22.11
CA ALA A 129 14.29 -7.77 -23.51
C ALA A 129 13.58 -8.67 -24.54
N PRO A 130 13.62 -10.04 -24.46
CA PRO A 130 12.91 -10.90 -25.39
C PRO A 130 11.42 -11.10 -25.04
N ILE A 131 10.89 -10.45 -24.01
CA ILE A 131 9.54 -10.68 -23.51
C ILE A 131 8.68 -9.44 -23.81
N GLU A 132 7.72 -9.58 -24.69
CA GLU A 132 6.74 -8.53 -24.98
C GLU A 132 5.81 -8.29 -23.79
N ASP A 133 5.26 -7.07 -23.64
CA ASP A 133 4.30 -6.69 -22.59
C ASP A 133 4.84 -6.85 -21.15
N VAL A 134 6.16 -6.78 -20.97
CA VAL A 134 6.83 -6.78 -19.67
C VAL A 134 7.85 -5.65 -19.66
N SER A 135 7.92 -4.93 -18.56
CA SER A 135 8.91 -3.86 -18.38
C SER A 135 9.32 -3.77 -16.90
N ILE A 136 10.41 -3.05 -16.63
CA ILE A 136 10.66 -2.61 -15.27
C ILE A 136 9.69 -1.47 -15.00
N GLY A 137 8.82 -1.64 -14.00
CA GLY A 137 7.79 -0.68 -13.65
C GLY A 137 8.23 0.32 -12.60
N GLN A 138 9.14 -0.07 -11.71
CA GLN A 138 9.60 0.76 -10.62
C GLN A 138 10.98 0.32 -10.14
N LEU A 139 11.93 1.26 -10.14
CA LEU A 139 13.23 1.15 -9.48
C LEU A 139 13.03 1.63 -8.04
N GLN A 140 13.04 0.72 -7.06
CA GLN A 140 12.74 1.09 -5.68
C GLN A 140 14.00 1.33 -4.85
N LEU A 141 14.95 0.40 -4.93
CA LEU A 141 16.23 0.44 -4.22
C LEU A 141 17.27 -0.27 -5.07
N PRO A 142 18.58 -0.03 -4.86
CA PRO A 142 19.63 -0.86 -5.47
C PRO A 142 19.36 -2.35 -5.17
N GLY A 143 19.17 -3.16 -6.20
CA GLY A 143 18.87 -4.58 -6.08
C GLY A 143 17.42 -4.94 -5.75
N GLN A 144 16.46 -4.01 -5.92
CA GLN A 144 15.04 -4.30 -5.80
C GLN A 144 14.24 -3.62 -6.91
N ASP A 145 13.83 -4.37 -7.90
CA ASP A 145 13.06 -3.90 -9.03
C ASP A 145 11.66 -4.54 -9.05
N VAL A 146 10.65 -3.79 -9.47
CA VAL A 146 9.29 -4.30 -9.64
C VAL A 146 8.97 -4.45 -11.11
N ILE A 147 8.55 -5.65 -11.49
CA ILE A 147 8.23 -6.03 -12.86
C ILE A 147 6.72 -6.26 -12.99
N PRO A 148 5.96 -5.35 -13.62
CA PRO A 148 4.58 -5.62 -14.02
C PRO A 148 4.53 -6.46 -15.29
N ALA A 149 3.57 -7.37 -15.35
CA ALA A 149 3.29 -8.16 -16.55
C ALA A 149 1.82 -8.59 -16.64
N LYS A 150 1.37 -8.95 -17.85
CA LYS A 150 0.07 -9.59 -18.02
C LYS A 150 0.09 -11.00 -17.40
N ASN A 151 -0.94 -11.32 -16.60
CA ASN A 151 -1.00 -12.55 -15.78
C ASN A 151 -0.73 -13.85 -16.57
N ARG A 152 -1.13 -13.94 -17.85
CA ARG A 152 -0.88 -15.12 -18.70
C ARG A 152 0.61 -15.44 -18.93
N ARG A 153 1.52 -14.50 -18.68
CA ARG A 153 2.96 -14.68 -18.91
C ARG A 153 3.69 -15.14 -17.65
N TRP A 154 3.18 -14.84 -16.45
CA TRP A 154 3.75 -15.33 -15.20
C TRP A 154 3.58 -16.83 -15.00
N SER A 155 2.46 -17.42 -15.43
CA SER A 155 2.14 -18.83 -15.20
C SER A 155 2.96 -19.82 -16.03
N ARG A 156 3.66 -19.39 -17.10
CA ARG A 156 4.33 -20.27 -18.04
C ARG A 156 5.84 -20.44 -17.82
N ARG A 157 6.51 -19.55 -17.10
CA ARG A 157 7.99 -19.50 -17.04
C ARG A 157 8.62 -19.86 -15.70
N TRP A 158 7.85 -19.96 -14.63
CA TRP A 158 8.38 -20.27 -13.29
C TRP A 158 8.08 -21.69 -12.83
N LYS A 159 7.95 -22.64 -13.76
CA LYS A 159 7.72 -24.06 -13.47
C LYS A 159 9.01 -24.91 -13.55
N HIS A 160 10.17 -24.27 -13.39
CA HIS A 160 11.44 -25.03 -13.35
C HIS A 160 12.33 -24.54 -12.23
#